data_7a3ce65f40535abdb6c31a262ebe7fe7
#
_entry.id   7a3ce65f40535abdb6c31a262ebe7fe7
#
_cell.length_a   1.000
_cell.length_b   1.000
_cell.length_c   1.000
_cell.angle_alpha   90.00
_cell.angle_beta   90.00
_cell.angle_gamma   90.00
#
_symmetry.space_group_name_H-M   'P 1'
#
loop_
_entity.id
_entity.type
_entity.pdbx_description
1 polymer ?
#
loop_
_entity_poly.entity_id
_entity_poly.type
_entity_poly.pdbx_seq_one_letter_code
_entity_poly.pdbx_strand_id
1 'polypeptide(L)'
;VYMLKNVNSGLYLEVANGAAENGANLQQWGADSAAAHNTWRVKSAGDGYYYLYSQVGDKITYLMDTSGGKADNGTNLALWTKSSREYAQQYLFSLNEDGSYTIYTGASDKKSCVEVENASKSSGANVQQWESNGNACQHWILEEVTNPGSVIDTSQIYQIINVNSGLYLEVANGTAALAGILHLHAG
;
A
#
# COMPACT_ATOMS: atom_id res chain seq x y z
N VAL A 1 1.30 -6.56 2.45
CA VAL A 1 0.18 -5.91 1.74
C VAL A 1 -0.86 -5.51 2.78
N TYR A 2 -1.47 -4.33 2.62
CA TYR A 2 -2.37 -3.77 3.61
C TYR A 2 -3.64 -3.22 2.96
N MET A 3 -4.73 -3.25 3.69
CA MET A 3 -5.88 -2.38 3.49
C MET A 3 -5.73 -1.17 4.41
N LEU A 4 -6.03 0.03 3.92
CA LEU A 4 -5.93 1.27 4.68
C LEU A 4 -7.35 1.74 5.05
N LYS A 5 -7.71 1.59 6.33
CA LYS A 5 -9.03 1.95 6.85
C LYS A 5 -9.03 3.35 7.47
N ASN A 6 -9.90 4.21 7.00
CA ASN A 6 -10.04 5.56 7.56
C ASN A 6 -10.70 5.52 8.95
N VAL A 7 -10.09 6.19 9.93
CA VAL A 7 -10.58 6.18 11.32
C VAL A 7 -11.95 6.86 11.46
N ASN A 8 -12.20 7.95 10.70
CA ASN A 8 -13.45 8.70 10.80
C ASN A 8 -14.65 7.96 10.20
N SER A 9 -14.46 7.29 9.06
CA SER A 9 -15.57 6.67 8.31
C SER A 9 -15.66 5.17 8.51
N GLY A 10 -14.55 4.50 8.84
CA GLY A 10 -14.44 3.05 8.83
C GLY A 10 -14.38 2.44 7.42
N LEU A 11 -14.32 3.26 6.37
CA LEU A 11 -14.20 2.83 4.98
C LEU A 11 -12.72 2.70 4.57
N TYR A 12 -12.46 2.06 3.44
CA TYR A 12 -11.11 1.75 2.99
C TYR A 12 -10.68 2.61 1.80
N LEU A 13 -9.41 2.96 1.76
CA LEU A 13 -8.77 3.57 0.61
C LEU A 13 -8.79 2.60 -0.57
N GLU A 14 -9.35 3.03 -1.68
CA GLU A 14 -9.39 2.22 -2.90
C GLU A 14 -9.18 3.02 -4.18
N VAL A 15 -8.89 2.28 -5.24
CA VAL A 15 -8.90 2.81 -6.61
C VAL A 15 -10.30 2.77 -7.16
N ALA A 16 -10.84 3.91 -7.54
CA ALA A 16 -12.19 4.02 -8.09
C ALA A 16 -12.38 3.06 -9.27
N ASN A 17 -13.45 2.26 -9.22
CA ASN A 17 -13.79 1.26 -10.24
C ASN A 17 -12.69 0.20 -10.50
N GLY A 18 -11.66 0.11 -9.67
CA GLY A 18 -10.52 -0.78 -9.89
C GLY A 18 -9.72 -0.46 -11.16
N ALA A 19 -9.76 0.79 -11.63
CA ALA A 19 -9.12 1.21 -12.87
C ALA A 19 -7.60 1.11 -12.79
N ALA A 20 -6.98 0.33 -13.69
CA ALA A 20 -5.53 0.13 -13.76
C ALA A 20 -4.90 1.06 -14.82
N GLU A 21 -4.94 2.36 -14.55
CA GLU A 21 -4.45 3.40 -15.47
C GLU A 21 -3.90 4.63 -14.74
N ASN A 22 -3.08 5.41 -15.43
CA ASN A 22 -2.60 6.69 -14.91
C ASN A 22 -3.77 7.68 -14.77
N GLY A 23 -3.84 8.33 -13.60
CA GLY A 23 -4.93 9.26 -13.27
C GLY A 23 -6.17 8.59 -12.67
N ALA A 24 -6.18 7.26 -12.50
CA ALA A 24 -7.28 6.58 -11.80
C ALA A 24 -7.44 7.17 -10.40
N ASN A 25 -8.64 7.65 -10.08
CA ASN A 25 -8.91 8.37 -8.84
C ASN A 25 -8.82 7.47 -7.61
N LEU A 26 -8.37 8.04 -6.50
CA LEU A 26 -8.45 7.40 -5.18
C LEU A 26 -9.63 7.94 -4.40
N GLN A 27 -10.38 7.03 -3.80
CA GLN A 27 -11.57 7.31 -3.01
C GLN A 27 -11.61 6.40 -1.78
N GLN A 28 -12.56 6.63 -0.90
CA GLN A 28 -12.91 5.63 0.12
C GLN A 28 -14.15 4.85 -0.27
N TRP A 29 -14.18 3.56 0.07
CA TRP A 29 -15.35 2.69 -0.15
C TRP A 29 -15.46 1.61 0.91
N GLY A 30 -16.69 1.06 1.09
CA GLY A 30 -16.91 -0.10 1.93
C GLY A 30 -16.28 -1.35 1.33
N ALA A 31 -15.66 -2.18 2.15
CA ALA A 31 -15.12 -3.46 1.71
C ALA A 31 -15.34 -4.53 2.78
N ASP A 32 -15.82 -5.69 2.35
CA ASP A 32 -15.97 -6.88 3.19
C ASP A 32 -14.75 -7.80 3.14
N SER A 33 -13.88 -7.61 2.15
CA SER A 33 -12.68 -8.40 1.95
C SER A 33 -11.60 -7.65 1.15
N ALA A 34 -10.38 -8.15 1.22
CA ALA A 34 -9.28 -7.67 0.42
C ALA A 34 -9.50 -7.98 -1.07
N ALA A 35 -9.32 -6.97 -1.92
CA ALA A 35 -9.38 -7.06 -3.37
C ALA A 35 -8.27 -6.19 -3.99
N ALA A 36 -7.98 -6.37 -5.27
CA ALA A 36 -6.87 -5.64 -5.91
C ALA A 36 -7.03 -4.11 -5.82
N HIS A 37 -8.25 -3.59 -5.88
CA HIS A 37 -8.53 -2.15 -5.86
C HIS A 37 -8.41 -1.50 -4.47
N ASN A 38 -8.50 -2.27 -3.38
CA ASN A 38 -8.42 -1.76 -2.01
C ASN A 38 -7.19 -2.24 -1.22
N THR A 39 -6.24 -2.88 -1.91
CA THR A 39 -5.01 -3.39 -1.28
C THR A 39 -3.75 -2.71 -1.81
N TRP A 40 -2.83 -2.47 -0.89
CA TRP A 40 -1.66 -1.66 -1.11
C TRP A 40 -0.39 -2.36 -0.62
N ARG A 41 0.60 -2.48 -1.48
CA ARG A 41 1.93 -2.93 -1.09
C ARG A 41 2.77 -1.72 -0.68
N VAL A 42 3.17 -1.69 0.56
CA VAL A 42 4.06 -0.65 1.10
C VAL A 42 5.51 -1.11 0.91
N LYS A 43 6.33 -0.28 0.24
CA LYS A 43 7.76 -0.52 0.02
C LYS A 43 8.57 0.70 0.44
N SER A 44 9.73 0.47 1.07
CA SER A 44 10.64 1.57 1.41
C SER A 44 11.10 2.33 0.15
N ALA A 45 11.14 3.65 0.27
CA ALA A 45 11.66 4.58 -0.72
C ALA A 45 13.00 5.22 -0.29
N GLY A 46 13.51 4.82 0.88
CA GLY A 46 14.67 5.45 1.54
C GLY A 46 14.27 6.62 2.43
N ASP A 47 15.17 7.05 3.31
CA ASP A 47 15.05 8.23 4.17
C ASP A 47 13.75 8.31 5.00
N GLY A 48 13.20 7.14 5.38
CA GLY A 48 11.95 7.03 6.13
C GLY A 48 10.68 7.15 5.29
N TYR A 49 10.80 7.37 3.99
CA TYR A 49 9.67 7.40 3.06
C TYR A 49 9.32 6.02 2.52
N TYR A 50 8.08 5.91 2.05
CA TYR A 50 7.51 4.70 1.47
C TYR A 50 6.76 5.01 0.18
N TYR A 51 6.73 4.03 -0.72
CA TYR A 51 5.84 3.96 -1.87
C TYR A 51 4.65 3.06 -1.53
N LEU A 52 3.44 3.45 -1.96
CA LEU A 52 2.25 2.62 -1.87
C LEU A 52 1.86 2.16 -3.28
N TYR A 53 2.14 0.90 -3.58
CA TYR A 53 1.77 0.27 -4.85
C TYR A 53 0.36 -0.32 -4.74
N SER A 54 -0.51 0.05 -5.65
CA SER A 54 -1.80 -0.61 -5.81
C SER A 54 -1.62 -2.02 -6.41
N GLN A 55 -2.56 -2.91 -6.08
CA GLN A 55 -2.58 -4.27 -6.63
C GLN A 55 -3.48 -4.38 -7.88
N VAL A 56 -4.01 -3.27 -8.43
CA VAL A 56 -4.78 -3.29 -9.67
C VAL A 56 -3.91 -3.61 -10.89
N GLY A 57 -4.50 -4.29 -11.87
CA GLY A 57 -3.82 -4.71 -13.10
C GLY A 57 -3.00 -6.00 -12.96
N ASP A 58 -2.48 -6.48 -14.09
CA ASP A 58 -1.72 -7.74 -14.16
C ASP A 58 -0.30 -7.64 -13.58
N LYS A 59 0.18 -6.42 -13.38
CA LYS A 59 1.51 -6.11 -12.82
C LYS A 59 1.39 -5.03 -11.78
N ILE A 60 2.23 -5.08 -10.74
CA ILE A 60 2.31 -4.03 -9.71
C ILE A 60 3.10 -2.84 -10.29
N THR A 61 2.43 -1.97 -11.02
CA THR A 61 3.05 -0.85 -11.76
C THR A 61 2.57 0.52 -11.30
N TYR A 62 1.39 0.58 -10.68
CA TYR A 62 0.79 1.85 -10.27
C TYR A 62 1.03 2.15 -8.81
N LEU A 63 1.45 3.39 -8.55
CA LEU A 63 1.67 3.92 -7.21
C LEU A 63 0.62 4.97 -6.88
N MET A 64 0.34 5.14 -5.60
CA MET A 64 -0.33 6.34 -5.12
C MET A 64 0.54 7.55 -5.44
N ASP A 65 -0.06 8.59 -6.01
CA ASP A 65 0.60 9.80 -6.51
C ASP A 65 -0.19 11.04 -6.08
N THR A 66 0.53 12.02 -5.55
CA THR A 66 -0.01 13.36 -5.31
C THR A 66 0.01 14.11 -6.64
N SER A 67 -1.15 14.30 -7.24
CA SER A 67 -1.35 14.72 -8.63
C SER A 67 -0.52 15.95 -9.02
N GLY A 68 0.38 15.74 -9.99
CA GLY A 68 1.29 16.77 -10.46
C GLY A 68 2.40 17.16 -9.48
N GLY A 69 2.51 16.50 -8.33
CA GLY A 69 3.47 16.82 -7.26
C GLY A 69 3.20 18.18 -6.61
N LYS A 70 1.95 18.64 -6.61
CA LYS A 70 1.55 19.93 -6.02
C LYS A 70 1.51 19.84 -4.50
N ALA A 71 1.87 20.93 -3.83
CA ALA A 71 1.86 21.02 -2.37
C ALA A 71 0.54 21.60 -1.80
N ASP A 72 -0.37 22.04 -2.66
CA ASP A 72 -1.57 22.76 -2.27
C ASP A 72 -2.60 21.86 -1.59
N ASN A 73 -3.37 22.42 -0.66
CA ASN A 73 -4.53 21.76 -0.08
C ASN A 73 -5.57 21.44 -1.18
N GLY A 74 -6.22 20.29 -1.07
CA GLY A 74 -7.15 19.80 -2.07
C GLY A 74 -6.49 19.18 -3.30
N THR A 75 -5.15 18.99 -3.29
CA THR A 75 -4.50 18.25 -4.37
C THR A 75 -4.95 16.80 -4.35
N ASN A 76 -5.49 16.35 -5.47
CA ASN A 76 -6.04 15.02 -5.60
C ASN A 76 -4.96 13.93 -5.48
N LEU A 77 -5.32 12.78 -4.93
CA LEU A 77 -4.52 11.57 -4.98
C LEU A 77 -5.08 10.65 -6.08
N ALA A 78 -4.18 10.13 -6.89
CA ALA A 78 -4.52 9.26 -8.01
C ALA A 78 -3.46 8.16 -8.18
N LEU A 79 -3.71 7.21 -9.06
CA LEU A 79 -2.68 6.27 -9.47
C LEU A 79 -1.78 6.88 -10.55
N TRP A 80 -0.50 6.57 -10.49
CA TRP A 80 0.45 6.85 -11.56
C TRP A 80 1.54 5.79 -11.63
N THR A 81 2.08 5.54 -12.81
CA THR A 81 3.30 4.75 -12.97
C THR A 81 4.49 5.47 -12.34
N LYS A 82 5.56 4.73 -11.98
CA LYS A 82 6.75 5.33 -11.36
C LYS A 82 7.24 6.53 -12.17
N SER A 83 7.37 7.66 -11.50
CA SER A 83 7.69 8.95 -12.09
C SER A 83 9.08 9.43 -11.63
N SER A 84 9.74 10.30 -12.42
CA SER A 84 10.95 11.01 -12.00
C SER A 84 10.67 12.06 -10.90
N ARG A 85 9.40 12.43 -10.68
CA ARG A 85 8.98 13.26 -9.54
C ARG A 85 8.72 12.38 -8.34
N GLU A 86 9.75 11.74 -7.82
CA GLU A 86 9.63 10.76 -6.74
C GLU A 86 8.91 11.29 -5.50
N TYR A 87 9.13 12.57 -5.14
CA TYR A 87 8.48 13.23 -4.00
C TYR A 87 6.94 13.22 -4.10
N ALA A 88 6.37 13.20 -5.32
CA ALA A 88 4.92 13.10 -5.51
C ALA A 88 4.36 11.72 -5.13
N GLN A 89 5.22 10.70 -5.08
CA GLN A 89 4.87 9.31 -4.82
C GLN A 89 5.43 8.80 -3.49
N GLN A 90 6.10 9.66 -2.73
CA GLN A 90 6.72 9.34 -1.44
C GLN A 90 5.81 9.78 -0.29
N TYR A 91 5.64 8.89 0.67
CA TYR A 91 4.79 9.08 1.84
C TYR A 91 5.55 8.71 3.11
N LEU A 92 5.35 9.49 4.19
CA LEU A 92 5.93 9.20 5.50
C LEU A 92 4.80 8.83 6.46
N PHE A 93 4.97 7.70 7.15
CA PHE A 93 4.01 7.22 8.14
C PHE A 93 4.42 7.66 9.53
N SER A 94 3.54 8.35 10.22
CA SER A 94 3.69 8.73 11.63
C SER A 94 2.65 8.00 12.47
N LEU A 95 3.11 7.20 13.43
CA LEU A 95 2.24 6.47 14.34
C LEU A 95 1.58 7.44 15.33
N ASN A 96 0.26 7.39 15.46
CA ASN A 96 -0.52 8.14 16.41
C ASN A 96 -0.69 7.36 17.74
N GLU A 97 -1.09 8.04 18.81
CA GLU A 97 -1.31 7.43 20.13
C GLU A 97 -2.38 6.33 20.14
N ASP A 98 -3.36 6.40 19.24
CA ASP A 98 -4.44 5.42 19.09
C ASP A 98 -4.07 4.19 18.24
N GLY A 99 -2.81 4.11 17.78
CA GLY A 99 -2.32 3.02 16.93
C GLY A 99 -2.62 3.20 15.44
N SER A 100 -3.32 4.26 15.05
CA SER A 100 -3.49 4.65 13.65
C SER A 100 -2.24 5.39 13.12
N TYR A 101 -2.24 5.71 11.83
CA TYR A 101 -1.17 6.46 11.18
C TYR A 101 -1.68 7.73 10.52
N THR A 102 -0.93 8.82 10.68
CA THR A 102 -0.99 9.97 9.78
C THR A 102 -0.01 9.73 8.65
N ILE A 103 -0.47 9.80 7.40
CA ILE A 103 0.34 9.53 6.20
C ILE A 103 0.65 10.84 5.53
N TYR A 104 1.84 11.39 5.80
CA TYR A 104 2.30 12.66 5.24
C TYR A 104 2.73 12.51 3.79
N THR A 105 2.47 13.52 2.96
CA THR A 105 2.87 13.56 1.55
C THR A 105 4.26 14.19 1.39
N GLY A 106 5.11 13.57 0.58
CA GLY A 106 6.41 14.12 0.21
C GLY A 106 6.26 15.39 -0.64
N ALA A 107 5.19 15.50 -1.44
CA ALA A 107 4.89 16.66 -2.26
C ALA A 107 4.75 17.96 -1.45
N SER A 108 4.26 17.88 -0.21
CA SER A 108 4.08 19.02 0.69
C SER A 108 5.24 19.24 1.65
N ASP A 109 6.32 18.47 1.56
CA ASP A 109 7.41 18.46 2.55
C ASP A 109 6.87 18.18 3.98
N LYS A 110 5.98 17.19 4.10
CA LYS A 110 5.36 16.72 5.36
C LYS A 110 4.42 17.74 6.04
N LYS A 111 3.98 18.78 5.34
CA LYS A 111 3.01 19.76 5.88
C LYS A 111 1.58 19.26 5.75
N SER A 112 1.33 18.48 4.72
CA SER A 112 0.02 17.90 4.42
C SER A 112 0.06 16.39 4.48
N CYS A 113 -1.12 15.78 4.64
CA CYS A 113 -1.29 14.34 4.74
C CYS A 113 -2.46 13.85 3.88
N VAL A 114 -2.57 12.55 3.75
CA VAL A 114 -3.65 11.85 3.06
C VAL A 114 -4.94 11.99 3.87
N GLU A 115 -5.98 12.56 3.26
CA GLU A 115 -7.24 12.85 3.93
C GLU A 115 -8.44 12.46 3.07
N VAL A 116 -9.54 12.08 3.72
CA VAL A 116 -10.85 11.98 3.08
C VAL A 116 -11.47 13.36 3.02
N GLU A 117 -11.76 13.83 1.82
CA GLU A 117 -12.31 15.16 1.55
C GLU A 117 -13.55 15.46 2.39
N ASN A 118 -13.58 16.69 2.99
CA ASN A 118 -14.66 17.20 3.84
C ASN A 118 -15.00 16.29 5.05
N ALA A 119 -14.09 15.44 5.50
CA ALA A 119 -14.33 14.44 6.54
C ALA A 119 -15.58 13.58 6.25
N SER A 120 -15.88 13.33 4.98
CA SER A 120 -17.03 12.56 4.53
C SER A 120 -16.99 11.13 5.09
N LYS A 121 -18.18 10.59 5.42
CA LYS A 121 -18.36 9.17 5.81
C LYS A 121 -19.03 8.35 4.71
N SER A 122 -19.23 8.93 3.54
CA SER A 122 -19.90 8.27 2.43
C SER A 122 -18.93 7.49 1.57
N SER A 123 -19.34 6.33 1.06
CA SER A 123 -18.64 5.63 -0.01
C SER A 123 -18.56 6.53 -1.26
N GLY A 124 -17.44 6.48 -1.97
CA GLY A 124 -17.14 7.33 -3.12
C GLY A 124 -16.60 8.71 -2.79
N ALA A 125 -16.42 9.04 -1.49
CA ALA A 125 -15.78 10.29 -1.13
C ALA A 125 -14.32 10.30 -1.56
N ASN A 126 -13.90 11.42 -2.14
CA ASN A 126 -12.57 11.62 -2.68
C ASN A 126 -11.49 11.53 -1.59
N VAL A 127 -10.29 11.07 -1.97
CA VAL A 127 -9.10 11.12 -1.13
C VAL A 127 -8.12 12.10 -1.74
N GLN A 128 -7.66 13.03 -0.92
CA GLN A 128 -6.84 14.16 -1.32
C GLN A 128 -5.69 14.38 -0.34
N GLN A 129 -4.82 15.32 -0.67
CA GLN A 129 -3.87 15.92 0.25
C GLN A 129 -4.48 17.14 0.92
N TRP A 130 -4.30 17.28 2.24
CA TRP A 130 -4.70 18.47 2.99
C TRP A 130 -3.72 18.73 4.14
N GLU A 131 -3.58 20.01 4.56
CA GLU A 131 -2.77 20.38 5.71
C GLU A 131 -3.11 19.52 6.94
N SER A 132 -2.07 19.00 7.59
CA SER A 132 -2.24 18.14 8.76
C SER A 132 -2.82 18.93 9.95
N ASN A 133 -3.99 18.51 10.43
CA ASN A 133 -4.72 19.18 11.50
C ASN A 133 -5.19 18.23 12.62
N GLY A 134 -4.83 16.94 12.53
CA GLY A 134 -5.16 15.91 13.51
C GLY A 134 -6.61 15.41 13.49
N ASN A 135 -7.39 15.77 12.48
CA ASN A 135 -8.75 15.23 12.35
C ASN A 135 -8.75 13.75 11.99
N ALA A 136 -9.72 12.99 12.50
CA ALA A 136 -9.83 11.56 12.27
C ALA A 136 -9.93 11.15 10.78
N CYS A 137 -10.38 12.04 9.88
CA CYS A 137 -10.39 11.81 8.44
C CYS A 137 -8.98 11.76 7.81
N GLN A 138 -7.95 12.16 8.57
CA GLN A 138 -6.53 12.10 8.20
C GLN A 138 -5.80 10.91 8.84
N HIS A 139 -6.51 10.10 9.64
CA HIS A 139 -5.95 8.96 10.36
C HIS A 139 -6.36 7.65 9.68
N TRP A 140 -5.39 6.73 9.56
CA TRP A 140 -5.53 5.49 8.82
C TRP A 140 -5.02 4.29 9.62
N ILE A 141 -5.82 3.24 9.70
CA ILE A 141 -5.42 1.95 10.27
C ILE A 141 -4.89 1.08 9.13
N LEU A 142 -3.72 0.50 9.29
CA LEU A 142 -3.16 -0.47 8.35
C LEU A 142 -3.56 -1.88 8.79
N GLU A 143 -4.51 -2.47 8.09
CA GLU A 143 -4.93 -3.85 8.29
C GLU A 143 -4.12 -4.77 7.37
N GLU A 144 -3.28 -5.64 7.95
CA GLU A 144 -2.46 -6.54 7.16
C GLU A 144 -3.31 -7.60 6.46
N VAL A 145 -3.11 -7.73 5.15
CA VAL A 145 -3.74 -8.80 4.36
C VAL A 145 -2.86 -10.03 4.41
N THR A 146 -3.25 -10.97 5.25
CA THR A 146 -2.53 -12.23 5.49
C THR A 146 -2.81 -13.31 4.43
N ASN A 147 -3.44 -12.95 3.31
CA ASN A 147 -3.85 -13.93 2.32
C ASN A 147 -2.65 -14.47 1.52
N PRO A 148 -2.43 -15.81 1.55
CA PRO A 148 -1.36 -16.47 0.81
C PRO A 148 -1.50 -16.43 -0.73
N GLY A 149 -2.54 -15.79 -1.27
CA GLY A 149 -2.66 -15.48 -2.71
C GLY A 149 -1.79 -14.32 -3.18
N SER A 150 -1.04 -13.67 -2.30
CA SER A 150 -0.13 -12.61 -2.68
C SER A 150 1.06 -13.16 -3.46
N VAL A 151 1.23 -12.61 -4.63
CA VAL A 151 2.33 -12.86 -5.55
C VAL A 151 3.67 -12.94 -4.82
N ILE A 152 4.31 -14.09 -4.87
CA ILE A 152 5.71 -14.24 -4.48
C ILE A 152 6.49 -13.22 -5.34
N ASP A 153 7.16 -12.27 -4.70
CA ASP A 153 8.02 -11.33 -5.41
C ASP A 153 9.23 -12.10 -5.96
N THR A 154 9.19 -12.43 -7.24
CA THR A 154 10.23 -13.23 -7.90
C THR A 154 11.61 -12.56 -7.93
N SER A 155 11.72 -11.29 -7.51
CA SER A 155 13.00 -10.60 -7.34
C SER A 155 13.65 -10.86 -5.98
N GLN A 156 12.93 -11.50 -5.05
CA GLN A 156 13.41 -11.81 -3.71
C GLN A 156 13.76 -13.30 -3.59
N ILE A 157 14.70 -13.59 -2.69
CA ILE A 157 15.01 -14.96 -2.28
C ILE A 157 14.22 -15.26 -1.00
N TYR A 158 13.46 -16.33 -1.02
CA TYR A 158 12.66 -16.77 0.12
C TYR A 158 13.17 -18.07 0.69
N GLN A 159 13.19 -18.17 2.02
CA GLN A 159 13.26 -19.45 2.70
C GLN A 159 11.84 -19.94 2.99
N ILE A 160 11.54 -21.15 2.59
CA ILE A 160 10.25 -21.78 2.86
C ILE A 160 10.42 -22.69 4.07
N ILE A 161 9.69 -22.39 5.14
CA ILE A 161 9.76 -23.13 6.40
C ILE A 161 8.44 -23.88 6.59
N ASN A 162 8.52 -25.18 6.88
CA ASN A 162 7.35 -25.94 7.30
C ASN A 162 6.97 -25.56 8.74
N VAL A 163 5.76 -25.01 8.92
CA VAL A 163 5.30 -24.48 10.21
C VAL A 163 5.22 -25.57 11.29
N ASN A 164 4.92 -26.80 10.91
CA ASN A 164 4.77 -27.90 11.86
C ASN A 164 6.12 -28.47 12.34
N SER A 165 7.11 -28.57 11.46
CA SER A 165 8.42 -29.16 11.78
C SER A 165 9.52 -28.15 12.06
N GLY A 166 9.34 -26.89 11.62
CA GLY A 166 10.38 -25.85 11.67
C GLY A 166 11.53 -26.08 10.69
N LEU A 167 11.42 -27.07 9.79
CA LEU A 167 12.46 -27.41 8.83
C LEU A 167 12.32 -26.59 7.54
N TYR A 168 13.45 -26.35 6.88
CA TYR A 168 13.51 -25.62 5.60
C TYR A 168 13.29 -26.55 4.41
N LEU A 169 12.64 -26.03 3.38
CA LEU A 169 12.54 -26.70 2.08
C LEU A 169 13.84 -26.51 1.31
N GLU A 170 14.47 -27.60 0.88
CA GLU A 170 15.69 -27.58 0.06
C GLU A 170 15.63 -28.54 -1.12
N VAL A 171 16.51 -28.33 -2.09
CA VAL A 171 16.70 -29.28 -3.19
C VAL A 171 17.74 -30.31 -2.75
N ALA A 172 17.35 -31.60 -2.78
CA ALA A 172 18.23 -32.70 -2.38
C ALA A 172 19.59 -32.64 -3.09
N ASN A 173 20.67 -32.66 -2.31
CA ASN A 173 22.04 -32.59 -2.79
C ASN A 173 22.43 -31.35 -3.58
N GLY A 174 21.64 -30.28 -3.52
CA GLY A 174 21.92 -29.01 -4.21
C GLY A 174 21.98 -29.12 -5.74
N THR A 175 21.38 -30.16 -6.33
CA THR A 175 21.44 -30.39 -7.77
C THR A 175 20.40 -29.54 -8.54
N ALA A 176 20.85 -28.75 -9.51
CA ALA A 176 19.99 -27.99 -10.43
C ALA A 176 19.49 -28.90 -11.57
N ALA A 177 18.78 -29.99 -11.25
CA ALA A 177 18.18 -30.89 -12.25
C ALA A 177 16.69 -30.53 -12.42
N LEU A 178 16.14 -30.68 -13.63
CA LEU A 178 14.73 -30.47 -13.97
C LEU A 178 13.73 -31.33 -13.15
N ALA A 179 14.20 -32.28 -12.35
CA ALA A 179 13.43 -33.14 -11.46
C ALA A 179 14.10 -33.30 -10.09
N GLY A 180 14.56 -32.19 -9.50
CA GLY A 180 15.10 -32.20 -8.14
C GLY A 180 14.06 -32.63 -7.12
N ILE A 181 14.40 -33.55 -6.23
CA ILE A 181 13.55 -33.93 -5.11
C ILE A 181 13.67 -32.85 -4.04
N LEU A 182 12.53 -32.30 -3.62
CA LEU A 182 12.49 -31.37 -2.49
C LEU A 182 12.32 -32.14 -1.18
N HIS A 183 13.12 -31.82 -0.18
CA HIS A 183 12.93 -32.37 1.16
C HIS A 183 13.16 -31.31 2.26
N LEU A 184 12.74 -31.62 3.47
CA LEU A 184 12.88 -30.73 4.61
C LEU A 184 14.23 -30.99 5.28
N HIS A 185 14.95 -29.89 5.60
CA HIS A 185 16.25 -29.95 6.25
C HIS A 185 16.28 -29.00 7.47
N ALA A 186 17.04 -29.40 8.51
CA ALA A 186 17.33 -28.53 9.63
C ALA A 186 18.44 -27.55 9.22
N GLY A 187 18.19 -26.27 9.35
CA GLY A 187 19.15 -25.19 9.07
C GLY A 187 20.23 -25.07 10.14
#